data_aa6e690c169793e4fb449e8d0ab06860
#
_entry.id   aa6e690c169793e4fb449e8d0ab06860
#
_cell.length_a   1.000
_cell.length_b   1.000
_cell.length_c   1.000
_cell.angle_alpha   90.00
_cell.angle_beta   90.00
_cell.angle_gamma   90.00
#
_symmetry.space_group_name_H-M   'P 1'
#
loop_
_entity.id
_entity.type
_entity.pdbx_description
1 polymer ?
#
loop_
_entity_poly.entity_id
_entity_poly.type
_entity_poly.pdbx_seq_one_letter_code
_entity_poly.pdbx_strand_id
1 'polypeptide(L)'
;MRFPTTRTTLLKQLSAHDESAWTVFFHAYQPVIRDIGVFKGLTPDECEELVQNTMIRFSHRVDEGFRYDASLARFRTYFNRIIKGCIYDLLRKRRPEGEVTLEDRLDENSPDELLDRMLLEKWRNFLLQQAQAELKTKVEAKTYQIFELFAIQGESVDRISKLLHVKPAYVYLARQRCEEHLRKIIADLNRQDGELDLHG
;
A
#
# COMPACT_ATOMS: atom_id res chain seq x y z
N MET A 1 -8.88 11.09 -10.74
CA MET A 1 -8.35 11.47 -9.43
C MET A 1 -6.82 11.51 -9.54
N ARG A 2 -6.19 12.67 -9.33
CA ARG A 2 -4.73 12.80 -9.46
C ARG A 2 -4.14 12.34 -8.12
N PHE A 3 -3.45 11.21 -8.10
CA PHE A 3 -2.74 10.78 -6.89
C PHE A 3 -1.67 11.82 -6.54
N PRO A 4 -1.50 12.17 -5.25
CA PRO A 4 -0.50 13.14 -4.84
C PRO A 4 0.89 12.66 -5.27
N THR A 5 1.60 13.53 -5.93
CA THR A 5 2.82 13.26 -6.69
C THR A 5 4.01 12.87 -5.80
N THR A 6 3.89 12.96 -4.48
CA THR A 6 4.96 12.57 -3.55
C THR A 6 4.38 12.34 -2.16
N ARG A 7 4.69 11.20 -1.55
CA ARG A 7 4.31 10.91 -0.16
C ARG A 7 4.86 11.92 0.82
N THR A 8 6.08 12.40 0.61
CA THR A 8 6.67 13.46 1.44
C THR A 8 5.84 14.74 1.40
N THR A 9 5.28 15.10 0.24
CA THR A 9 4.38 16.25 0.12
C THR A 9 3.07 16.00 0.84
N LEU A 10 2.47 14.80 0.69
CA LEU A 10 1.25 14.43 1.40
C LEU A 10 1.46 14.48 2.93
N LEU A 11 2.54 13.87 3.44
CA LEU A 11 2.85 13.88 4.87
C LEU A 11 3.09 15.30 5.42
N LYS A 12 3.70 16.19 4.63
CA LYS A 12 3.83 17.61 5.00
C LYS A 12 2.46 18.31 5.05
N GLN A 13 1.57 18.01 4.10
CA GLN A 13 0.21 18.56 4.10
C GLN A 13 -0.62 18.05 5.28
N LEU A 14 -0.47 16.78 5.69
CA LEU A 14 -1.11 16.26 6.91
C LEU A 14 -0.66 17.06 8.13
N SER A 15 0.63 17.38 8.23
CA SER A 15 1.16 18.19 9.33
C SER A 15 0.70 19.67 9.29
N ALA A 16 0.16 20.12 8.16
CA ALA A 16 -0.46 21.43 8.01
C ALA A 16 -1.98 21.40 8.20
N HIS A 17 -2.56 20.29 8.70
CA HIS A 17 -3.99 20.08 8.92
C HIS A 17 -4.86 20.25 7.66
N ASP A 18 -4.32 19.91 6.47
CA ASP A 18 -5.07 19.95 5.21
C ASP A 18 -6.07 18.78 5.17
N GLU A 19 -7.37 19.08 5.26
CA GLU A 19 -8.45 18.08 5.23
C GLU A 19 -8.47 17.27 3.94
N SER A 20 -8.09 17.87 2.82
CA SER A 20 -8.03 17.18 1.53
C SER A 20 -6.90 16.14 1.52
N ALA A 21 -5.78 16.47 2.14
CA ALA A 21 -4.67 15.55 2.31
C ALA A 21 -5.03 14.38 3.24
N TRP A 22 -5.77 14.62 4.33
CA TRP A 22 -6.28 13.58 5.22
C TRP A 22 -7.24 12.63 4.49
N THR A 23 -8.16 13.16 3.68
CA THR A 23 -9.07 12.35 2.86
C THR A 23 -8.30 11.46 1.88
N VAL A 24 -7.31 12.01 1.19
CA VAL A 24 -6.45 11.25 0.27
C VAL A 24 -5.67 10.18 1.01
N PHE A 25 -5.09 10.52 2.16
CA PHE A 25 -4.35 9.58 3.00
C PHE A 25 -5.25 8.43 3.46
N PHE A 26 -6.41 8.75 4.01
CA PHE A 26 -7.37 7.75 4.46
C PHE A 26 -7.74 6.76 3.35
N HIS A 27 -8.17 7.26 2.19
CA HIS A 27 -8.56 6.40 1.07
C HIS A 27 -7.40 5.56 0.50
N ALA A 28 -6.17 6.06 0.60
CA ALA A 28 -5.00 5.32 0.16
C ALA A 28 -4.62 4.18 1.12
N TYR A 29 -4.74 4.40 2.43
CA TYR A 29 -4.18 3.48 3.42
C TYR A 29 -5.21 2.53 4.06
N GLN A 30 -6.50 2.92 4.13
CA GLN A 30 -7.53 2.07 4.73
C GLN A 30 -7.62 0.65 4.14
N PRO A 31 -7.49 0.42 2.80
CA PRO A 31 -7.59 -0.94 2.27
C PRO A 31 -6.47 -1.84 2.77
N VAL A 32 -5.25 -1.31 2.87
CA VAL A 32 -4.09 -2.06 3.37
C VAL A 32 -4.28 -2.41 4.85
N ILE A 33 -4.73 -1.46 5.67
CA ILE A 33 -4.98 -1.69 7.11
C ILE A 33 -6.05 -2.76 7.29
N ARG A 34 -7.15 -2.69 6.54
CA ARG A 34 -8.22 -3.70 6.56
C ARG A 34 -7.70 -5.08 6.20
N ASP A 35 -6.94 -5.20 5.12
CA ASP A 35 -6.33 -6.47 4.68
C ASP A 35 -5.42 -7.09 5.75
N ILE A 36 -4.71 -6.24 6.49
CA ILE A 36 -3.87 -6.64 7.64
C ILE A 36 -4.75 -7.21 8.76
N GLY A 37 -5.87 -6.55 9.07
CA GLY A 37 -6.84 -7.01 10.05
C GLY A 37 -7.41 -8.39 9.70
N VAL A 38 -7.85 -8.57 8.45
CA VAL A 38 -8.33 -9.86 7.95
C VAL A 38 -7.27 -10.96 8.11
N PHE A 39 -6.02 -10.68 7.76
CA PHE A 39 -4.91 -11.64 7.94
C PHE A 39 -4.72 -12.05 9.41
N LYS A 40 -4.87 -11.12 10.35
CA LYS A 40 -4.79 -11.39 11.80
C LYS A 40 -6.08 -12.00 12.36
N GLY A 41 -7.03 -12.37 11.50
CA GLY A 41 -8.27 -13.02 11.90
C GLY A 41 -9.24 -12.10 12.66
N LEU A 42 -9.16 -10.79 12.39
CA LEU A 42 -10.15 -9.84 12.89
C LEU A 42 -11.47 -9.98 12.12
N THR A 43 -12.58 -9.80 12.80
CA THR A 43 -13.91 -9.74 12.16
C THR A 43 -14.02 -8.48 11.28
N PRO A 44 -15.01 -8.41 10.37
CA PRO A 44 -15.21 -7.19 9.58
C PRO A 44 -15.35 -5.92 10.42
N ASP A 45 -16.10 -5.97 11.52
CA ASP A 45 -16.31 -4.83 12.42
C ASP A 45 -15.00 -4.41 13.12
N GLU A 46 -14.21 -5.39 13.56
CA GLU A 46 -12.89 -5.12 14.16
C GLU A 46 -11.88 -4.61 13.12
N CYS A 47 -12.00 -5.00 11.85
CA CYS A 47 -11.19 -4.41 10.80
C CYS A 47 -11.52 -2.92 10.59
N GLU A 48 -12.79 -2.53 10.67
CA GLU A 48 -13.17 -1.12 10.64
C GLU A 48 -12.68 -0.38 11.89
N GLU A 49 -12.80 -0.98 13.08
CA GLU A 49 -12.24 -0.44 14.31
C GLU A 49 -10.71 -0.29 14.21
N LEU A 50 -10.01 -1.25 13.62
CA LEU A 50 -8.57 -1.17 13.37
C LEU A 50 -8.22 0.03 12.48
N VAL A 51 -8.96 0.23 11.39
CA VAL A 51 -8.76 1.39 10.49
C VAL A 51 -8.95 2.68 11.27
N GLN A 52 -10.06 2.82 11.99
CA GLN A 52 -10.36 4.03 12.76
C GLN A 52 -9.29 4.31 13.83
N ASN A 53 -8.96 3.31 14.65
CA ASN A 53 -7.97 3.45 15.73
C ASN A 53 -6.58 3.80 15.18
N THR A 54 -6.19 3.21 14.04
CA THR A 54 -4.91 3.53 13.39
C THR A 54 -4.89 4.98 12.92
N MET A 55 -5.95 5.45 12.27
CA MET A 55 -6.04 6.82 11.77
C MET A 55 -6.08 7.84 12.90
N ILE A 56 -6.87 7.59 13.95
CA ILE A 56 -6.94 8.45 15.14
C ILE A 56 -5.57 8.53 15.83
N ARG A 57 -4.93 7.38 16.07
CA ARG A 57 -3.60 7.35 16.71
C ARG A 57 -2.55 8.06 15.88
N PHE A 58 -2.60 7.93 14.57
CA PHE A 58 -1.70 8.64 13.68
C PHE A 58 -1.98 10.16 13.68
N SER A 59 -3.25 10.59 13.65
CA SER A 59 -3.58 12.02 13.71
C SER A 59 -3.09 12.66 15.01
N HIS A 60 -3.29 12.01 16.16
CA HIS A 60 -2.75 12.50 17.44
C HIS A 60 -1.22 12.67 17.41
N ARG A 61 -0.49 11.73 16.78
CA ARG A 61 0.97 11.88 16.62
C ARG A 61 1.34 13.07 15.74
N VAL A 62 0.55 13.34 14.70
CA VAL A 62 0.75 14.52 13.84
C VAL A 62 0.49 15.80 14.62
N ASP A 63 -0.57 15.85 15.45
CA ASP A 63 -0.92 16.98 16.30
C ASP A 63 0.11 17.24 17.40
N GLU A 64 0.72 16.17 17.95
CA GLU A 64 1.82 16.23 18.92
C GLU A 64 3.15 16.72 18.31
N GLY A 65 3.14 17.06 17.02
CA GLY A 65 4.30 17.62 16.33
C GLY A 65 5.14 16.60 15.56
N PHE A 66 4.61 15.39 15.27
CA PHE A 66 5.28 14.46 14.37
C PHE A 66 5.58 15.14 13.03
N ARG A 67 6.85 15.17 12.67
CA ARG A 67 7.30 15.60 11.36
C ARG A 67 8.06 14.45 10.70
N TYR A 68 7.59 14.07 9.54
CA TYR A 68 8.26 13.03 8.78
C TYR A 68 9.65 13.50 8.34
N ASP A 69 10.67 12.79 8.80
CA ASP A 69 12.04 12.93 8.34
C ASP A 69 12.54 11.60 7.79
N ALA A 70 12.70 11.57 6.46
CA ALA A 70 13.16 10.38 5.75
C ALA A 70 14.57 9.93 6.12
N SER A 71 15.38 10.81 6.74
CA SER A 71 16.74 10.49 7.20
C SER A 71 16.75 9.68 8.50
N LEU A 72 15.71 9.80 9.31
CA LEU A 72 15.62 9.14 10.62
C LEU A 72 14.91 7.79 10.56
N ALA A 73 13.81 7.70 9.85
CA ALA A 73 13.08 6.45 9.66
C ALA A 73 12.16 6.55 8.45
N ARG A 74 11.88 5.41 7.84
CA ARG A 74 10.93 5.33 6.76
C ARG A 74 9.50 5.41 7.30
N PHE A 75 8.63 6.16 6.63
CA PHE A 75 7.25 6.36 7.08
C PHE A 75 6.51 5.05 7.37
N ARG A 76 6.69 4.04 6.51
CA ARG A 76 6.00 2.75 6.69
C ARG A 76 6.43 2.01 7.92
N THR A 77 7.73 1.99 8.23
CA THR A 77 8.24 1.38 9.47
C THR A 77 7.57 2.02 10.68
N TYR A 78 7.46 3.34 10.69
CA TYR A 78 6.75 4.06 11.73
C TYR A 78 5.25 3.75 11.75
N PHE A 79 4.60 3.79 10.58
CA PHE A 79 3.16 3.54 10.47
C PHE A 79 2.79 2.09 10.82
N ASN A 80 3.65 1.13 10.46
CA ASN A 80 3.49 -0.27 10.84
C ASN A 80 3.47 -0.46 12.36
N ARG A 81 4.27 0.28 13.12
CA ARG A 81 4.23 0.24 14.59
C ARG A 81 2.87 0.65 15.11
N ILE A 82 2.28 1.72 14.58
CA ILE A 82 0.94 2.16 14.96
C ILE A 82 -0.09 1.06 14.66
N ILE A 83 -0.05 0.47 13.46
CA ILE A 83 -0.96 -0.63 13.08
C ILE A 83 -0.80 -1.81 14.03
N LYS A 84 0.43 -2.25 14.32
CA LYS A 84 0.71 -3.34 15.27
C LYS A 84 0.11 -3.06 16.65
N GLY A 85 0.36 -1.88 17.19
CA GLY A 85 -0.20 -1.49 18.50
C GLY A 85 -1.72 -1.57 18.52
N CYS A 86 -2.40 -1.08 17.47
CA CYS A 86 -3.85 -1.17 17.37
C CYS A 86 -4.35 -2.63 17.26
N ILE A 87 -3.65 -3.50 16.53
CA ILE A 87 -3.99 -4.92 16.43
C ILE A 87 -3.90 -5.59 17.81
N TYR A 88 -2.79 -5.40 18.52
CA TYR A 88 -2.63 -6.02 19.84
C TYR A 88 -3.64 -5.50 20.86
N ASP A 89 -4.00 -4.22 20.80
CA ASP A 89 -5.07 -3.65 21.64
C ASP A 89 -6.42 -4.33 21.36
N LEU A 90 -6.77 -4.57 20.09
CA LEU A 90 -8.00 -5.27 19.72
C LEU A 90 -7.98 -6.74 20.15
N LEU A 91 -6.87 -7.43 19.95
CA LEU A 91 -6.73 -8.83 20.37
C LEU A 91 -6.84 -8.96 21.90
N ARG A 92 -6.30 -8.00 22.67
CA ARG A 92 -6.47 -7.96 24.13
C ARG A 92 -7.93 -7.78 24.55
N LYS A 93 -8.69 -6.92 23.88
CA LYS A 93 -10.11 -6.70 24.16
C LYS A 93 -10.99 -7.93 23.99
N ARG A 94 -10.61 -8.87 23.13
CA ARG A 94 -11.37 -10.10 22.87
C ARG A 94 -11.40 -11.08 24.03
N ARG A 95 -10.51 -10.93 24.98
CA ARG A 95 -10.27 -11.95 26.02
C ARG A 95 -11.10 -11.71 27.26
N PRO A 96 -11.49 -12.81 27.95
CA PRO A 96 -12.10 -12.72 29.28
C PRO A 96 -11.11 -12.07 30.27
N GLU A 97 -11.65 -11.30 31.23
CA GLU A 97 -10.85 -10.73 32.31
C GLU A 97 -10.10 -11.86 33.07
N GLY A 98 -8.79 -11.70 33.21
CA GLY A 98 -7.95 -12.59 34.02
C GLY A 98 -7.10 -13.59 33.26
N GLU A 99 -7.26 -13.75 31.95
CA GLU A 99 -6.42 -14.62 31.13
C GLU A 99 -5.20 -13.85 30.59
N VAL A 100 -4.02 -14.12 31.15
CA VAL A 100 -2.75 -13.51 30.72
C VAL A 100 -2.02 -14.45 29.76
N THR A 101 -1.78 -14.01 28.55
CA THR A 101 -1.02 -14.77 27.53
C THR A 101 0.27 -14.03 27.14
N LEU A 102 1.11 -14.71 26.33
CA LEU A 102 2.33 -14.09 25.78
C LEU A 102 2.02 -12.84 24.94
N GLU A 103 0.86 -12.81 24.27
CA GLU A 103 0.43 -11.70 23.43
C GLU A 103 0.07 -10.44 24.23
N ASP A 104 -0.25 -10.55 25.55
CA ASP A 104 -0.48 -9.39 26.41
C ASP A 104 0.78 -8.57 26.67
N ARG A 105 1.93 -9.17 26.40
CA ARG A 105 3.24 -8.50 26.48
C ARG A 105 3.67 -7.89 25.16
N LEU A 106 2.91 -8.13 24.08
CA LEU A 106 3.21 -7.56 22.77
C LEU A 106 2.73 -6.13 22.68
N ASP A 107 3.59 -5.26 22.20
CA ASP A 107 3.33 -3.85 21.92
C ASP A 107 3.74 -3.47 20.48
N GLU A 108 3.63 -2.20 20.16
CA GLU A 108 3.98 -1.67 18.86
C GLU A 108 5.44 -1.92 18.42
N ASN A 109 6.34 -2.21 19.37
CA ASN A 109 7.77 -2.45 19.14
C ASN A 109 8.14 -3.93 19.19
N SER A 110 7.22 -4.79 19.60
CA SER A 110 7.49 -6.22 19.74
C SER A 110 7.82 -6.88 18.40
N PRO A 111 8.82 -7.77 18.32
CA PRO A 111 9.11 -8.50 17.11
C PRO A 111 7.96 -9.48 16.79
N ASP A 112 7.41 -9.38 15.59
CA ASP A 112 6.44 -10.31 15.00
C ASP A 112 6.83 -10.52 13.55
N GLU A 113 7.73 -11.47 13.31
CA GLU A 113 8.30 -11.73 11.98
C GLU A 113 7.23 -12.10 10.95
N LEU A 114 6.17 -12.79 11.38
CA LEU A 114 5.07 -13.15 10.48
C LEU A 114 4.28 -11.93 10.06
N LEU A 115 3.93 -11.07 11.02
CA LEU A 115 3.23 -9.81 10.74
C LEU A 115 4.10 -8.86 9.93
N ASP A 116 5.41 -8.78 10.23
CA ASP A 116 6.35 -7.93 9.50
C ASP A 116 6.49 -8.34 8.02
N ARG A 117 6.62 -9.66 7.76
CA ARG A 117 6.62 -10.18 6.39
C ARG A 117 5.33 -9.89 5.66
N MET A 118 4.20 -10.10 6.30
CA MET A 118 2.89 -9.83 5.70
C MET A 118 2.69 -8.33 5.43
N LEU A 119 3.06 -7.46 6.36
CA LEU A 119 3.04 -6.01 6.16
C LEU A 119 3.86 -5.62 4.93
N LEU A 120 5.07 -6.17 4.79
CA LEU A 120 5.92 -5.93 3.63
C LEU A 120 5.23 -6.36 2.32
N GLU A 121 4.64 -7.56 2.30
CA GLU A 121 3.92 -8.08 1.13
C GLU A 121 2.72 -7.21 0.76
N LYS A 122 1.90 -6.82 1.74
CA LYS A 122 0.74 -5.94 1.51
C LYS A 122 1.15 -4.58 0.97
N TRP A 123 2.24 -4.01 1.49
CA TRP A 123 2.79 -2.76 0.97
C TRP A 123 3.32 -2.90 -0.47
N ARG A 124 3.98 -4.00 -0.80
CA ARG A 124 4.42 -4.28 -2.17
C ARG A 124 3.22 -4.34 -3.12
N ASN A 125 2.19 -5.08 -2.77
CA ASN A 125 0.97 -5.20 -3.57
C ASN A 125 0.28 -3.84 -3.75
N PHE A 126 0.19 -3.04 -2.69
CA PHE A 126 -0.35 -1.69 -2.75
C PHE A 126 0.43 -0.78 -3.72
N LEU A 127 1.77 -0.83 -3.68
CA LEU A 127 2.60 -0.05 -4.61
C LEU A 127 2.46 -0.52 -6.06
N LEU A 128 2.38 -1.83 -6.26
CA LEU A 128 2.16 -2.37 -7.60
C LEU A 128 0.81 -1.91 -8.17
N GLN A 129 -0.24 -1.90 -7.34
CA GLN A 129 -1.55 -1.35 -7.76
C GLN A 129 -1.45 0.15 -8.09
N GLN A 130 -0.74 0.93 -7.30
CA GLN A 130 -0.49 2.35 -7.61
C GLN A 130 0.28 2.51 -8.91
N ALA A 131 1.34 1.71 -9.12
CA ALA A 131 2.12 1.75 -10.35
C ALA A 131 1.26 1.40 -11.59
N GLN A 132 0.40 0.41 -11.47
CA GLN A 132 -0.55 0.04 -12.54
C GLN A 132 -1.57 1.14 -12.81
N ALA A 133 -2.12 1.76 -11.77
CA ALA A 133 -3.06 2.88 -11.92
C ALA A 133 -2.40 4.09 -12.59
N GLU A 134 -1.15 4.39 -12.24
CA GLU A 134 -0.39 5.45 -12.89
C GLU A 134 -0.04 5.09 -14.34
N LEU A 135 0.36 3.83 -14.60
CA LEU A 135 0.63 3.36 -15.97
C LEU A 135 -0.58 3.59 -16.89
N LYS A 136 -1.81 3.32 -16.42
CA LYS A 136 -3.04 3.57 -17.19
C LYS A 136 -3.16 5.01 -17.69
N THR A 137 -2.58 5.96 -16.97
CA THR A 137 -2.60 7.39 -17.35
C THR A 137 -1.48 7.79 -18.29
N LYS A 138 -0.43 6.94 -18.43
CA LYS A 138 0.79 7.24 -19.21
C LYS A 138 0.80 6.63 -20.60
N VAL A 139 -0.08 5.65 -20.84
CA VAL A 139 -0.15 4.92 -22.11
C VAL A 139 -1.57 4.96 -22.68
N GLU A 140 -1.69 4.74 -23.99
CA GLU A 140 -3.00 4.64 -24.64
C GLU A 140 -3.79 3.44 -24.09
N ALA A 141 -5.11 3.57 -23.99
CA ALA A 141 -6.00 2.55 -23.45
C ALA A 141 -5.80 1.17 -24.11
N LYS A 142 -5.66 1.13 -25.45
CA LYS A 142 -5.42 -0.10 -26.19
C LYS A 142 -4.07 -0.72 -25.84
N THR A 143 -3.03 0.08 -25.66
CA THR A 143 -1.70 -0.39 -25.24
C THR A 143 -1.74 -0.99 -23.85
N TYR A 144 -2.44 -0.33 -22.90
CA TYR A 144 -2.64 -0.88 -21.56
C TYR A 144 -3.44 -2.17 -21.58
N GLN A 145 -4.53 -2.24 -22.34
CA GLN A 145 -5.36 -3.45 -22.46
C GLN A 145 -4.55 -4.66 -22.97
N ILE A 146 -3.70 -4.46 -23.98
CA ILE A 146 -2.80 -5.50 -24.46
C ILE A 146 -1.84 -5.96 -23.36
N PHE A 147 -1.25 -5.03 -22.65
CA PHE A 147 -0.34 -5.32 -21.54
C PHE A 147 -1.05 -6.09 -20.42
N GLU A 148 -2.26 -5.69 -20.03
CA GLU A 148 -3.07 -6.36 -19.02
C GLU A 148 -3.37 -7.81 -19.40
N LEU A 149 -3.83 -8.05 -20.64
CA LEU A 149 -4.09 -9.39 -21.14
C LEU A 149 -2.82 -10.25 -21.18
N PHE A 150 -1.71 -9.70 -21.67
CA PHE A 150 -0.46 -10.45 -21.87
C PHE A 150 0.30 -10.68 -20.57
N ALA A 151 0.58 -9.61 -19.80
CA ALA A 151 1.50 -9.68 -18.67
C ALA A 151 0.79 -10.01 -17.34
N ILE A 152 -0.49 -9.66 -17.19
CA ILE A 152 -1.23 -9.87 -15.93
C ILE A 152 -2.11 -11.11 -16.01
N GLN A 153 -2.83 -11.30 -17.14
CA GLN A 153 -3.73 -12.44 -17.31
C GLN A 153 -3.06 -13.66 -17.97
N GLY A 154 -1.83 -13.50 -18.51
CA GLY A 154 -1.08 -14.59 -19.12
C GLY A 154 -1.64 -15.07 -20.47
N GLU A 155 -2.41 -14.24 -21.16
CA GLU A 155 -3.00 -14.61 -22.45
C GLU A 155 -1.94 -14.72 -23.55
N SER A 156 -2.16 -15.66 -24.48
CA SER A 156 -1.23 -15.86 -25.60
C SER A 156 -1.29 -14.70 -26.61
N VAL A 157 -0.16 -14.43 -27.26
CA VAL A 157 -0.05 -13.41 -28.31
C VAL A 157 -1.07 -13.64 -29.42
N ASP A 158 -1.29 -14.89 -29.83
CA ASP A 158 -2.26 -15.24 -30.87
C ASP A 158 -3.70 -14.92 -30.48
N ARG A 159 -4.06 -15.20 -29.22
CA ARG A 159 -5.39 -14.90 -28.69
C ARG A 159 -5.62 -13.39 -28.61
N ILE A 160 -4.63 -12.64 -28.11
CA ILE A 160 -4.69 -11.16 -28.02
C ILE A 160 -4.79 -10.55 -29.42
N SER A 161 -3.96 -11.05 -30.37
CA SER A 161 -3.97 -10.56 -31.75
C SER A 161 -5.33 -10.75 -32.44
N LYS A 162 -5.96 -11.90 -32.23
CA LYS A 162 -7.32 -12.18 -32.75
C LYS A 162 -8.39 -11.34 -32.06
N LEU A 163 -8.32 -11.25 -30.72
CA LEU A 163 -9.33 -10.55 -29.91
C LEU A 163 -9.35 -9.04 -30.18
N LEU A 164 -8.17 -8.43 -30.29
CA LEU A 164 -8.03 -6.99 -30.42
C LEU A 164 -7.75 -6.52 -31.87
N HIS A 165 -7.73 -7.45 -32.82
CA HIS A 165 -7.42 -7.20 -34.23
C HIS A 165 -6.11 -6.43 -34.40
N VAL A 166 -5.03 -6.93 -33.79
CA VAL A 166 -3.68 -6.34 -33.85
C VAL A 166 -2.66 -7.36 -34.38
N LYS A 167 -1.58 -6.86 -34.98
CA LYS A 167 -0.47 -7.73 -35.39
C LYS A 167 0.29 -8.25 -34.16
N PRO A 168 0.81 -9.49 -34.17
CA PRO A 168 1.61 -10.04 -33.06
C PRO A 168 2.76 -9.13 -32.63
N ALA A 169 3.45 -8.51 -33.57
CA ALA A 169 4.52 -7.54 -33.26
C ALA A 169 4.05 -6.36 -32.42
N TYR A 170 2.78 -5.93 -32.57
CA TYR A 170 2.23 -4.84 -31.76
C TYR A 170 2.01 -5.25 -30.31
N VAL A 171 1.71 -6.54 -30.04
CA VAL A 171 1.58 -7.06 -28.65
C VAL A 171 2.91 -6.93 -27.92
N TYR A 172 4.02 -7.31 -28.55
CA TYR A 172 5.35 -7.17 -27.97
C TYR A 172 5.76 -5.70 -27.77
N LEU A 173 5.45 -4.83 -28.73
CA LEU A 173 5.71 -3.38 -28.61
C LEU A 173 4.91 -2.75 -27.45
N ALA A 174 3.64 -3.13 -27.31
CA ALA A 174 2.80 -2.65 -26.23
C ALA A 174 3.36 -3.07 -24.87
N ARG A 175 3.78 -4.35 -24.73
CA ARG A 175 4.45 -4.85 -23.54
C ARG A 175 5.70 -4.03 -23.23
N GLN A 176 6.62 -3.89 -24.18
CA GLN A 176 7.87 -3.17 -23.98
C GLN A 176 7.63 -1.73 -23.52
N ARG A 177 6.70 -1.00 -24.17
CA ARG A 177 6.33 0.37 -23.78
C ARG A 177 5.81 0.43 -22.33
N CYS A 178 4.92 -0.48 -21.97
CA CYS A 178 4.39 -0.54 -20.62
C CYS A 178 5.48 -0.88 -19.58
N GLU A 179 6.37 -1.82 -19.87
CA GLU A 179 7.49 -2.17 -19.00
C GLU A 179 8.45 -1.00 -18.80
N GLU A 180 8.76 -0.23 -19.85
CA GLU A 180 9.60 0.96 -19.75
C GLU A 180 8.97 2.05 -18.86
N HIS A 181 7.65 2.28 -19.01
CA HIS A 181 6.94 3.21 -18.13
C HIS A 181 6.87 2.70 -16.69
N LEU A 182 6.58 1.41 -16.50
CA LEU A 182 6.54 0.80 -15.16
C LEU A 182 7.88 0.89 -14.44
N ARG A 183 9.01 0.62 -15.12
CA ARG A 183 10.35 0.76 -14.51
C ARG A 183 10.58 2.18 -14.01
N LYS A 184 10.16 3.20 -14.77
CA LYS A 184 10.28 4.61 -14.34
C LYS A 184 9.39 4.90 -13.15
N ILE A 185 8.12 4.47 -13.19
CA ILE A 185 7.16 4.66 -12.09
C ILE A 185 7.66 3.96 -10.82
N ILE A 186 8.10 2.70 -10.93
CA ILE A 186 8.65 1.93 -9.82
C ILE A 186 9.92 2.58 -9.26
N ALA A 187 10.83 3.05 -10.12
CA ALA A 187 12.02 3.75 -9.68
C ALA A 187 11.68 5.05 -8.94
N ASP A 188 10.63 5.77 -9.37
CA ASP A 188 10.16 6.97 -8.69
C ASP A 188 9.51 6.64 -7.34
N LEU A 189 8.68 5.59 -7.29
CA LEU A 189 8.09 5.09 -6.05
C LEU A 189 9.17 4.62 -5.06
N ASN A 190 10.18 3.87 -5.52
CA ASN A 190 11.28 3.41 -4.69
C ASN A 190 12.13 4.56 -4.14
N ARG A 191 12.39 5.60 -4.94
CA ARG A 191 13.10 6.80 -4.46
C ARG A 191 12.33 7.54 -3.37
N GLN A 192 11.01 7.52 -3.43
CA GLN A 192 10.15 8.18 -2.46
C GLN A 192 10.01 7.37 -1.15
N ASP A 193 10.02 6.05 -1.23
CA ASP A 193 9.77 5.15 -0.12
C ASP A 193 11.01 4.43 0.42
N GLY A 194 12.01 4.19 -0.43
CA GLY A 194 13.28 3.56 -0.08
C GLY A 194 13.23 2.17 0.60
N GLU A 195 12.05 1.63 0.88
CA GLU A 195 11.88 0.38 1.66
C GLU A 195 11.58 -0.85 0.83
N LEU A 196 11.04 -0.66 -0.36
CA LEU A 196 10.63 -1.75 -1.19
C LEU A 196 11.50 -1.74 -2.43
N ASP A 197 12.49 -2.62 -2.40
CA ASP A 197 13.22 -2.97 -3.60
C ASP A 197 12.28 -3.79 -4.50
N LEU A 198 11.45 -3.09 -5.26
CA LEU A 198 10.68 -3.67 -6.32
C LEU A 198 11.63 -3.89 -7.50
N HIS A 199 12.46 -4.93 -7.41
CA HIS A 199 13.19 -5.40 -8.59
C HIS A 199 12.17 -5.93 -9.59
N GLY A 200 12.07 -5.24 -10.72
CA GLY A 200 11.29 -5.67 -11.87
C GLY A 200 11.94 -6.82 -12.60
#